data_4c012043bf7fcd54a8c84e77a1c859c1
#
_entry.id   4c012043bf7fcd54a8c84e77a1c859c1
#
_cell.length_a   1.000
_cell.length_b   1.000
_cell.length_c   1.000
_cell.angle_alpha   90.00
_cell.angle_beta   90.00
_cell.angle_gamma   90.00
#
_symmetry.space_group_name_H-M   'P 1'
#
loop_
_entity.id
_entity.type
_entity.pdbx_description
1 polymer ?
#
loop_
_entity_poly.entity_id
_entity_poly.type
_entity_poly.pdbx_seq_one_letter_code
_entity_poly.pdbx_strand_id
1 'polypeptide(L)'
;MPAFFVAGEAAAVDCRAYPTPGVDWSNCKKRLLMLDNSNFEGANLSGVDFSMTDLSRTNLKKSNFSKAMLVRASLAGSDATSASFERAEGYRSNLSGISASGASFVSAEMQRSNFSDADLTNVDFTKAELGRAIFYKAKLANTRFALVNLSRATFHNVDMNGPVDFTNAFLFLTRIEGVDLSKATGLEQDQIALACGDDRTQLPEGLKTPPSWPCEDE
;
A
#
# COMPACT_ATOMS: atom_id res chain seq x y z
N MET A 1 -5.57 35.52 40.04
CA MET A 1 -4.77 35.83 38.84
C MET A 1 -5.11 34.81 37.78
N PRO A 2 -5.71 35.21 36.64
CA PRO A 2 -5.97 34.26 35.57
C PRO A 2 -4.65 33.93 34.82
N ALA A 3 -4.31 32.66 34.75
CA ALA A 3 -3.20 32.17 33.92
C ALA A 3 -3.57 32.33 32.44
N PHE A 4 -2.88 33.23 31.76
CA PHE A 4 -2.93 33.31 30.30
C PHE A 4 -2.20 32.10 29.74
N PHE A 5 -2.95 31.14 29.17
CA PHE A 5 -2.39 30.15 28.25
C PHE A 5 -1.99 30.90 26.97
N VAL A 6 -0.71 31.13 26.78
CA VAL A 6 -0.16 31.50 25.47
C VAL A 6 -0.29 30.26 24.60
N ALA A 7 -1.24 30.28 23.68
CA ALA A 7 -1.28 29.31 22.60
C ALA A 7 0.03 29.50 21.81
N GLY A 8 0.92 28.52 21.87
CA GLY A 8 2.13 28.53 21.05
C GLY A 8 1.74 28.65 19.58
N GLU A 9 2.25 29.69 18.91
CA GLU A 9 2.12 29.80 17.45
C GLU A 9 2.67 28.51 16.82
N ALA A 10 1.87 27.82 16.04
CA ALA A 10 2.33 26.70 15.26
C ALA A 10 3.47 27.23 14.35
N ALA A 11 4.67 26.67 14.50
CA ALA A 11 5.80 27.07 13.67
C ALA A 11 5.41 26.89 12.19
N ALA A 12 5.68 27.93 11.38
CA ALA A 12 5.39 27.85 9.94
C ALA A 12 6.21 26.71 9.31
N VAL A 13 5.58 25.94 8.43
CA VAL A 13 6.25 24.83 7.72
C VAL A 13 7.41 25.37 6.89
N ASP A 14 8.64 24.86 7.14
CA ASP A 14 9.81 25.22 6.35
C ASP A 14 10.06 24.18 5.24
N CYS A 15 9.52 24.45 4.07
CA CYS A 15 9.76 23.58 2.90
C CYS A 15 11.23 23.57 2.41
N ARG A 16 12.12 24.36 2.95
CA ARG A 16 13.56 24.39 2.61
C ARG A 16 14.41 23.59 3.62
N ALA A 17 13.83 23.16 4.73
CA ALA A 17 14.52 22.31 5.69
C ALA A 17 15.11 21.06 5.01
N TYR A 18 16.20 20.55 5.57
CA TYR A 18 16.80 19.29 5.09
C TYR A 18 15.94 18.08 5.48
N PRO A 19 16.05 16.95 4.73
CA PRO A 19 15.42 15.70 5.08
C PRO A 19 16.03 15.13 6.38
N THR A 20 15.32 15.27 7.49
CA THR A 20 15.74 14.83 8.82
C THR A 20 14.58 14.15 9.54
N PRO A 21 14.86 13.32 10.56
CA PRO A 21 13.80 12.76 11.40
C PRO A 21 12.89 13.85 11.98
N GLY A 22 11.58 13.61 11.94
CA GLY A 22 10.57 14.52 12.45
C GLY A 22 10.38 15.82 11.66
N VAL A 23 11.03 15.98 10.49
CA VAL A 23 10.82 17.18 9.67
C VAL A 23 9.35 17.35 9.29
N ASP A 24 8.87 18.59 9.29
CA ASP A 24 7.55 18.93 8.78
C ASP A 24 7.67 19.54 7.37
N TRP A 25 7.26 18.73 6.37
CA TRP A 25 7.13 19.13 4.98
C TRP A 25 5.68 19.04 4.51
N SER A 26 4.73 19.16 5.44
CA SER A 26 3.32 19.10 5.09
C SER A 26 2.97 20.11 3.99
N ASN A 27 2.25 19.64 2.96
CA ASN A 27 1.86 20.41 1.79
C ASN A 27 3.00 21.03 0.98
N CYS A 28 4.25 20.66 1.21
CA CYS A 28 5.39 21.13 0.44
C CYS A 28 5.43 20.52 -0.97
N LYS A 29 5.98 21.27 -1.92
CA LYS A 29 6.24 20.79 -3.29
C LYS A 29 7.67 20.25 -3.37
N LYS A 30 7.83 18.93 -3.47
CA LYS A 30 9.10 18.20 -3.43
C LYS A 30 9.24 17.25 -4.64
N ARG A 31 8.75 17.68 -5.80
CA ARG A 31 8.76 16.88 -7.03
C ARG A 31 10.14 16.76 -7.64
N LEU A 32 10.39 15.64 -8.34
CA LEU A 32 11.61 15.44 -9.16
C LEU A 32 12.91 15.52 -8.34
N LEU A 33 12.87 15.19 -7.07
CA LEU A 33 14.05 15.20 -6.21
C LEU A 33 14.69 13.80 -6.12
N MET A 34 15.99 13.80 -5.84
CA MET A 34 16.74 12.60 -5.46
C MET A 34 16.92 12.67 -3.95
N LEU A 35 16.12 11.92 -3.22
CA LEU A 35 16.09 11.87 -1.75
C LEU A 35 16.37 10.45 -1.24
N ASP A 36 16.96 9.62 -2.11
CA ASP A 36 17.32 8.25 -1.76
C ASP A 36 18.28 8.21 -0.56
N ASN A 37 18.19 7.14 0.24
CA ASN A 37 18.96 6.97 1.48
C ASN A 37 18.75 8.07 2.55
N SER A 38 17.70 8.90 2.45
CA SER A 38 17.37 9.91 3.46
C SER A 38 16.73 9.32 4.71
N ASN A 39 16.64 10.11 5.77
CA ASN A 39 15.95 9.71 7.00
C ASN A 39 14.77 10.66 7.28
N PHE A 40 13.56 10.13 7.16
CA PHE A 40 12.29 10.81 7.42
C PHE A 40 11.52 10.15 8.57
N GLU A 41 12.20 9.44 9.47
CA GLU A 41 11.52 8.80 10.60
C GLU A 41 10.67 9.80 11.37
N GLY A 42 9.37 9.47 11.55
CA GLY A 42 8.40 10.32 12.24
C GLY A 42 8.10 11.65 11.56
N ALA A 43 8.54 11.87 10.31
CA ALA A 43 8.29 13.12 9.59
C ALA A 43 6.81 13.33 9.28
N ASN A 44 6.38 14.59 9.29
CA ASN A 44 5.07 15.00 8.79
C ASN A 44 5.18 15.36 7.30
N LEU A 45 4.78 14.43 6.44
CA LEU A 45 4.80 14.54 4.98
C LEU A 45 3.37 14.58 4.42
N SER A 46 2.38 14.96 5.25
CA SER A 46 0.98 15.00 4.84
C SER A 46 0.76 16.02 3.72
N GLY A 47 0.07 15.59 2.66
CA GLY A 47 -0.20 16.44 1.48
C GLY A 47 1.04 16.89 0.71
N VAL A 48 2.23 16.36 1.00
CA VAL A 48 3.44 16.67 0.23
C VAL A 48 3.31 16.21 -1.22
N ASP A 49 3.87 16.95 -2.17
CA ASP A 49 3.97 16.51 -3.56
C ASP A 49 5.38 15.96 -3.83
N PHE A 50 5.49 14.62 -3.79
CA PHE A 50 6.69 13.87 -4.16
C PHE A 50 6.57 13.20 -5.53
N SER A 51 5.70 13.70 -6.40
CA SER A 51 5.55 13.11 -7.74
C SER A 51 6.90 13.01 -8.46
N MET A 52 7.22 11.83 -9.01
CA MET A 52 8.48 11.53 -9.71
C MET A 52 9.75 11.73 -8.85
N THR A 53 9.64 11.68 -7.54
CA THR A 53 10.77 11.78 -6.59
C THR A 53 11.31 10.39 -6.27
N ASP A 54 12.62 10.27 -6.16
CA ASP A 54 13.27 9.07 -5.68
C ASP A 54 13.43 9.13 -4.14
N LEU A 55 12.68 8.28 -3.46
CA LEU A 55 12.72 8.03 -2.02
C LEU A 55 13.21 6.60 -1.74
N SER A 56 13.92 5.97 -2.67
CA SER A 56 14.38 4.60 -2.50
C SER A 56 15.34 4.47 -1.32
N ARG A 57 15.28 3.32 -0.61
CA ARG A 57 16.13 3.01 0.53
C ARG A 57 16.10 4.05 1.66
N THR A 58 15.01 4.82 1.78
CA THR A 58 14.82 5.81 2.85
C THR A 58 14.28 5.17 4.13
N ASN A 59 14.58 5.76 5.27
CA ASN A 59 13.90 5.48 6.53
C ASN A 59 12.64 6.35 6.63
N LEU A 60 11.47 5.71 6.47
CA LEU A 60 10.15 6.32 6.51
C LEU A 60 9.32 5.84 7.72
N LYS A 61 9.97 5.20 8.71
CA LYS A 61 9.27 4.66 9.88
C LYS A 61 8.40 5.71 10.54
N LYS A 62 7.14 5.33 10.82
CA LYS A 62 6.18 6.19 11.54
C LYS A 62 5.94 7.56 10.89
N SER A 63 6.35 7.77 9.65
CA SER A 63 6.09 9.02 8.92
C SER A 63 4.64 9.11 8.47
N ASN A 64 4.16 10.33 8.31
CA ASN A 64 2.81 10.62 7.89
C ASN A 64 2.77 11.11 6.44
N PHE A 65 2.40 10.23 5.49
CA PHE A 65 2.15 10.53 4.07
C PHE A 65 0.66 10.70 3.74
N SER A 66 -0.19 10.95 4.73
CA SER A 66 -1.63 11.08 4.47
C SER A 66 -1.88 12.15 3.41
N LYS A 67 -2.65 11.81 2.35
CA LYS A 67 -2.94 12.69 1.20
C LYS A 67 -1.70 13.14 0.41
N ALA A 68 -0.56 12.49 0.56
CA ALA A 68 0.63 12.79 -0.22
C ALA A 68 0.45 12.39 -1.69
N MET A 69 1.02 13.17 -2.61
CA MET A 69 1.11 12.83 -4.03
C MET A 69 2.43 12.08 -4.29
N LEU A 70 2.32 10.80 -4.63
CA LEU A 70 3.43 9.88 -4.88
C LEU A 70 3.40 9.36 -6.34
N VAL A 71 2.76 10.08 -7.25
CA VAL A 71 2.59 9.66 -8.65
C VAL A 71 3.95 9.42 -9.28
N ARG A 72 4.22 8.16 -9.72
CA ARG A 72 5.51 7.71 -10.26
C ARG A 72 6.71 7.94 -9.33
N ALA A 73 6.50 8.11 -8.03
CA ALA A 73 7.58 8.13 -7.06
C ALA A 73 8.17 6.73 -6.87
N SER A 74 9.45 6.67 -6.48
CA SER A 74 10.10 5.42 -6.06
C SER A 74 10.29 5.41 -4.55
N LEU A 75 9.73 4.40 -3.89
CA LEU A 75 9.96 4.07 -2.48
C LEU A 75 10.64 2.70 -2.38
N ALA A 76 11.32 2.26 -3.44
CA ALA A 76 11.87 0.92 -3.52
C ALA A 76 12.88 0.65 -2.39
N GLY A 77 12.70 -0.46 -1.68
CA GLY A 77 13.58 -0.87 -0.59
C GLY A 77 13.58 0.05 0.63
N SER A 78 12.62 0.98 0.75
CA SER A 78 12.51 1.85 1.92
C SER A 78 11.88 1.12 3.12
N ASP A 79 12.12 1.63 4.32
CA ASP A 79 11.48 1.14 5.55
C ASP A 79 10.37 2.10 5.99
N ALA A 80 9.14 1.72 5.69
CA ALA A 80 7.92 2.45 6.01
C ALA A 80 7.11 1.76 7.12
N THR A 81 7.78 1.03 8.00
CA THR A 81 7.12 0.36 9.14
C THR A 81 6.26 1.35 9.93
N SER A 82 4.98 1.03 10.12
CA SER A 82 3.99 1.85 10.81
C SER A 82 3.80 3.26 10.22
N ALA A 83 4.15 3.49 8.97
CA ALA A 83 3.86 4.75 8.27
C ALA A 83 2.38 4.85 7.87
N SER A 84 1.87 6.07 7.73
CA SER A 84 0.53 6.32 7.21
C SER A 84 0.57 6.82 5.78
N PHE A 85 -0.06 6.09 4.85
CA PHE A 85 -0.31 6.50 3.46
C PHE A 85 -1.82 6.69 3.21
N GLU A 86 -2.57 7.05 4.24
CA GLU A 86 -4.02 7.22 4.12
C GLU A 86 -4.38 8.27 3.07
N ARG A 87 -5.21 7.87 2.10
CA ARG A 87 -5.61 8.74 0.98
C ARG A 87 -4.45 9.29 0.15
N ALA A 88 -3.29 8.64 0.18
CA ALA A 88 -2.18 9.01 -0.70
C ALA A 88 -2.49 8.64 -2.15
N GLU A 89 -1.99 9.42 -3.10
CA GLU A 89 -2.15 9.23 -4.53
C GLU A 89 -0.84 8.71 -5.14
N GLY A 90 -0.75 7.40 -5.38
CA GLY A 90 0.48 6.73 -5.81
C GLY A 90 0.37 6.03 -7.16
N TYR A 91 -0.39 6.57 -8.12
CA TYR A 91 -0.49 5.97 -9.44
C TYR A 91 0.87 5.67 -10.08
N ARG A 92 1.11 4.38 -10.42
CA ARG A 92 2.39 3.89 -10.97
C ARG A 92 3.61 4.12 -10.08
N SER A 93 3.44 4.25 -8.78
CA SER A 93 4.58 4.31 -7.84
C SER A 93 5.29 2.96 -7.74
N ASN A 94 6.58 3.01 -7.43
CA ASN A 94 7.40 1.82 -7.19
C ASN A 94 7.65 1.63 -5.69
N LEU A 95 7.01 0.61 -5.12
CA LEU A 95 7.17 0.19 -3.72
C LEU A 95 7.83 -1.21 -3.63
N SER A 96 8.60 -1.60 -4.64
CA SER A 96 9.23 -2.92 -4.64
C SER A 96 10.21 -3.05 -3.48
N GLY A 97 10.14 -4.18 -2.76
CA GLY A 97 10.99 -4.44 -1.60
C GLY A 97 10.77 -3.52 -0.41
N ILE A 98 9.69 -2.73 -0.38
CA ILE A 98 9.37 -1.89 0.78
C ILE A 98 9.08 -2.74 2.01
N SER A 99 9.59 -2.34 3.17
CA SER A 99 9.16 -2.86 4.47
C SER A 99 8.08 -1.95 5.03
N ALA A 100 6.80 -2.36 4.90
CA ALA A 100 5.66 -1.54 5.31
C ALA A 100 4.82 -2.20 6.41
N SER A 101 5.45 -3.08 7.21
CA SER A 101 4.71 -3.81 8.25
C SER A 101 3.94 -2.86 9.18
N GLY A 102 2.63 -3.11 9.34
CA GLY A 102 1.73 -2.29 10.15
C GLY A 102 1.43 -0.90 9.59
N ALA A 103 1.76 -0.61 8.33
CA ALA A 103 1.42 0.66 7.69
C ALA A 103 -0.07 0.72 7.32
N SER A 104 -0.60 1.94 7.18
CA SER A 104 -1.95 2.21 6.71
C SER A 104 -1.95 2.76 5.29
N PHE A 105 -2.68 2.08 4.38
CA PHE A 105 -3.01 2.55 3.03
C PHE A 105 -4.53 2.74 2.87
N VAL A 106 -5.24 3.03 3.95
CA VAL A 106 -6.69 3.19 3.94
C VAL A 106 -7.10 4.27 2.94
N SER A 107 -7.98 3.89 2.01
CA SER A 107 -8.46 4.77 0.92
C SER A 107 -7.36 5.35 0.03
N ALA A 108 -6.16 4.75 -0.02
CA ALA A 108 -5.10 5.19 -0.91
C ALA A 108 -5.39 4.82 -2.37
N GLU A 109 -4.97 5.67 -3.30
CA GLU A 109 -5.11 5.49 -4.75
C GLU A 109 -3.78 5.01 -5.34
N MET A 110 -3.56 3.68 -5.36
CA MET A 110 -2.30 3.05 -5.72
C MET A 110 -2.41 2.20 -6.99
N GLN A 111 -3.23 2.63 -7.96
CA GLN A 111 -3.41 1.86 -9.19
C GLN A 111 -2.10 1.73 -9.96
N ARG A 112 -1.84 0.53 -10.49
CA ARG A 112 -0.62 0.16 -11.22
C ARG A 112 0.67 0.31 -10.42
N SER A 113 0.60 0.36 -9.09
CA SER A 113 1.79 0.37 -8.22
C SER A 113 2.44 -1.00 -8.17
N ASN A 114 3.75 -0.99 -7.96
CA ASN A 114 4.55 -2.20 -7.84
C ASN A 114 4.89 -2.47 -6.36
N PHE A 115 4.33 -3.53 -5.79
CA PHE A 115 4.62 -4.05 -4.45
C PHE A 115 5.40 -5.38 -4.49
N SER A 116 6.14 -5.64 -5.56
CA SER A 116 6.94 -6.87 -5.66
C SER A 116 7.95 -6.96 -4.53
N ASP A 117 8.13 -8.16 -3.96
CA ASP A 117 9.04 -8.44 -2.83
C ASP A 117 8.79 -7.60 -1.56
N ALA A 118 7.64 -6.91 -1.45
CA ALA A 118 7.28 -6.06 -0.32
C ALA A 118 6.89 -6.88 0.93
N ASP A 119 7.27 -6.39 2.11
CA ASP A 119 6.72 -6.87 3.38
C ASP A 119 5.51 -6.01 3.77
N LEU A 120 4.32 -6.56 3.53
CA LEU A 120 3.03 -5.93 3.79
C LEU A 120 2.31 -6.57 4.99
N THR A 121 3.05 -7.24 5.86
CA THR A 121 2.49 -7.89 7.06
C THR A 121 1.74 -6.88 7.93
N ASN A 122 0.51 -7.20 8.34
CA ASN A 122 -0.38 -6.33 9.12
C ASN A 122 -0.74 -4.99 8.46
N VAL A 123 -0.60 -4.85 7.13
CA VAL A 123 -0.99 -3.62 6.41
C VAL A 123 -2.51 -3.54 6.26
N ASP A 124 -3.04 -2.32 6.39
CA ASP A 124 -4.45 -2.03 6.14
C ASP A 124 -4.63 -1.30 4.79
N PHE A 125 -5.21 -2.00 3.78
CA PHE A 125 -5.61 -1.44 2.49
C PHE A 125 -7.12 -1.19 2.40
N THR A 126 -7.84 -1.11 3.51
CA THR A 126 -9.30 -0.92 3.50
C THR A 126 -9.70 0.25 2.58
N LYS A 127 -10.60 -0.02 1.63
CA LYS A 127 -11.10 0.95 0.63
C LYS A 127 -10.03 1.51 -0.33
N ALA A 128 -8.86 0.90 -0.42
CA ALA A 128 -7.84 1.35 -1.37
C ALA A 128 -8.20 1.00 -2.82
N GLU A 129 -7.71 1.81 -3.76
CA GLU A 129 -7.77 1.57 -5.19
C GLU A 129 -6.45 0.97 -5.66
N LEU A 130 -6.43 -0.36 -5.87
CA LEU A 130 -5.25 -1.15 -6.23
C LEU A 130 -5.36 -1.79 -7.62
N GLY A 131 -6.20 -1.24 -8.48
CA GLY A 131 -6.40 -1.77 -9.81
C GLY A 131 -5.09 -1.92 -10.58
N ARG A 132 -4.79 -3.12 -11.10
CA ARG A 132 -3.54 -3.47 -11.78
C ARG A 132 -2.28 -3.33 -10.94
N ALA A 133 -2.37 -3.32 -9.62
CA ALA A 133 -1.20 -3.39 -8.73
C ALA A 133 -0.54 -4.78 -8.81
N ILE A 134 0.76 -4.83 -8.57
CA ILE A 134 1.56 -6.06 -8.67
C ILE A 134 2.06 -6.43 -7.26
N PHE A 135 1.74 -7.66 -6.82
CA PHE A 135 2.15 -8.21 -5.52
C PHE A 135 3.06 -9.44 -5.68
N TYR A 136 3.93 -9.46 -6.68
CA TYR A 136 4.85 -10.58 -6.91
C TYR A 136 5.76 -10.81 -5.70
N LYS A 137 5.74 -12.02 -5.11
CA LYS A 137 6.50 -12.40 -3.91
C LYS A 137 6.26 -11.52 -2.67
N ALA A 138 5.19 -10.76 -2.61
CA ALA A 138 4.87 -9.97 -1.43
C ALA A 138 4.48 -10.87 -0.25
N LYS A 139 4.82 -10.43 0.97
CA LYS A 139 4.35 -11.04 2.22
C LYS A 139 3.08 -10.33 2.68
N LEU A 140 2.01 -11.07 2.86
CA LEU A 140 0.66 -10.55 3.10
C LEU A 140 0.02 -11.07 4.39
N ALA A 141 0.80 -11.61 5.31
CA ALA A 141 0.25 -12.13 6.57
C ALA A 141 -0.53 -11.04 7.33
N ASN A 142 -1.77 -11.34 7.73
CA ASN A 142 -2.69 -10.43 8.42
C ASN A 142 -3.00 -9.12 7.66
N THR A 143 -2.79 -9.08 6.35
CA THR A 143 -3.13 -7.91 5.51
C THR A 143 -4.65 -7.80 5.35
N ARG A 144 -5.16 -6.58 5.39
CA ARG A 144 -6.58 -6.30 5.18
C ARG A 144 -6.83 -5.66 3.82
N PHE A 145 -7.60 -6.36 2.97
CA PHE A 145 -8.11 -5.88 1.69
C PHE A 145 -9.64 -5.68 1.71
N ALA A 146 -10.21 -5.29 2.86
CA ALA A 146 -11.66 -5.07 2.96
C ALA A 146 -12.11 -3.89 2.09
N LEU A 147 -13.18 -4.06 1.30
CA LEU A 147 -13.77 -3.04 0.42
C LEU A 147 -12.77 -2.48 -0.63
N VAL A 148 -11.70 -3.19 -0.92
CA VAL A 148 -10.66 -2.76 -1.86
C VAL A 148 -11.08 -3.02 -3.31
N ASN A 149 -10.60 -2.20 -4.23
CA ASN A 149 -10.66 -2.49 -5.65
C ASN A 149 -9.32 -3.11 -6.10
N LEU A 150 -9.33 -4.40 -6.41
CA LEU A 150 -8.19 -5.18 -6.92
C LEU A 150 -8.32 -5.55 -8.39
N SER A 151 -9.19 -4.88 -9.16
CA SER A 151 -9.43 -5.24 -10.55
C SER A 151 -8.12 -5.35 -11.34
N ARG A 152 -7.91 -6.52 -11.98
CA ARG A 152 -6.69 -6.84 -12.74
C ARG A 152 -5.37 -6.75 -11.94
N ALA A 153 -5.43 -6.73 -10.61
CA ALA A 153 -4.23 -6.87 -9.78
C ALA A 153 -3.66 -8.28 -9.90
N THR A 154 -2.36 -8.43 -9.65
CA THR A 154 -1.67 -9.72 -9.79
C THR A 154 -1.07 -10.13 -8.46
N PHE A 155 -1.48 -11.32 -8.00
CA PHE A 155 -0.91 -12.02 -6.85
C PHE A 155 -0.17 -13.25 -7.39
N HIS A 156 1.14 -13.19 -7.45
CA HIS A 156 1.94 -14.32 -7.93
C HIS A 156 3.08 -14.63 -6.96
N ASN A 157 3.20 -15.90 -6.54
CA ASN A 157 4.16 -16.35 -5.53
C ASN A 157 4.09 -15.57 -4.20
N VAL A 158 2.93 -15.03 -3.85
CA VAL A 158 2.74 -14.30 -2.59
C VAL A 158 2.81 -15.24 -1.39
N ASP A 159 3.29 -14.73 -0.26
CA ASP A 159 3.27 -15.41 1.03
C ASP A 159 2.07 -14.91 1.85
N MET A 160 1.02 -15.73 1.96
CA MET A 160 -0.17 -15.50 2.80
C MET A 160 -0.11 -16.36 4.08
N ASN A 161 1.04 -16.45 4.72
CA ASN A 161 1.22 -17.27 5.94
C ASN A 161 0.55 -16.62 7.16
N GLY A 162 -0.78 -16.52 7.10
CA GLY A 162 -1.67 -15.90 8.08
C GLY A 162 -3.00 -15.53 7.42
N PRO A 163 -4.03 -15.14 8.20
CA PRO A 163 -5.29 -14.70 7.64
C PRO A 163 -5.11 -13.42 6.82
N VAL A 164 -5.77 -13.35 5.66
CA VAL A 164 -5.87 -12.16 4.81
C VAL A 164 -7.36 -11.87 4.60
N ASP A 165 -7.78 -10.64 4.89
CA ASP A 165 -9.19 -10.25 4.86
C ASP A 165 -9.56 -9.64 3.51
N PHE A 166 -10.44 -10.31 2.74
CA PHE A 166 -10.99 -9.84 1.46
C PHE A 166 -12.48 -9.46 1.54
N THR A 167 -12.98 -9.13 2.73
CA THR A 167 -14.39 -8.78 2.92
C THR A 167 -14.82 -7.69 1.93
N ASN A 168 -15.81 -8.00 1.07
CA ASN A 168 -16.33 -7.11 0.03
C ASN A 168 -15.25 -6.54 -0.93
N ALA A 169 -14.16 -7.23 -1.12
CA ALA A 169 -13.15 -6.85 -2.11
C ALA A 169 -13.68 -7.05 -3.54
N PHE A 170 -13.36 -6.14 -4.46
CA PHE A 170 -13.71 -6.27 -5.86
C PHE A 170 -12.57 -6.93 -6.64
N LEU A 171 -12.76 -8.18 -7.09
CA LEU A 171 -11.74 -9.06 -7.65
C LEU A 171 -11.85 -9.25 -9.18
N PHE A 172 -12.44 -8.32 -9.91
CA PHE A 172 -12.64 -8.47 -11.35
C PHE A 172 -11.30 -8.67 -12.09
N LEU A 173 -11.15 -9.85 -12.74
CA LEU A 173 -9.92 -10.27 -13.43
C LEU A 173 -8.65 -10.18 -12.56
N THR A 174 -8.79 -10.28 -11.25
CA THR A 174 -7.64 -10.36 -10.33
C THR A 174 -6.95 -11.69 -10.51
N ARG A 175 -5.65 -11.68 -10.82
CA ARG A 175 -4.84 -12.87 -11.07
C ARG A 175 -4.39 -13.49 -9.75
N ILE A 176 -4.86 -14.70 -9.46
CA ILE A 176 -4.58 -15.46 -8.22
C ILE A 176 -4.13 -16.90 -8.52
N GLU A 177 -3.60 -17.16 -9.69
CA GLU A 177 -3.15 -18.49 -10.12
C GLU A 177 -2.06 -19.03 -9.18
N GLY A 178 -2.26 -20.24 -8.68
CA GLY A 178 -1.36 -20.91 -7.75
C GLY A 178 -1.26 -20.30 -6.37
N VAL A 179 -2.16 -19.38 -6.00
CA VAL A 179 -2.17 -18.75 -4.66
C VAL A 179 -2.91 -19.63 -3.66
N ASP A 180 -2.34 -19.81 -2.47
CA ASP A 180 -3.02 -20.47 -1.35
C ASP A 180 -3.86 -19.45 -0.57
N LEU A 181 -5.18 -19.46 -0.83
CA LEU A 181 -6.20 -18.65 -0.14
C LEU A 181 -6.91 -19.43 0.98
N SER A 182 -6.46 -20.62 1.33
CA SER A 182 -7.16 -21.50 2.30
C SER A 182 -7.41 -20.83 3.67
N LYS A 183 -6.57 -19.85 4.04
CA LYS A 183 -6.70 -19.05 5.27
C LYS A 183 -7.31 -17.67 5.06
N ALA A 184 -7.67 -17.32 3.81
CA ALA A 184 -8.31 -16.03 3.53
C ALA A 184 -9.71 -15.97 4.15
N THR A 185 -10.10 -14.77 4.59
CA THR A 185 -11.39 -14.51 5.22
C THR A 185 -12.20 -13.51 4.40
N GLY A 186 -13.53 -13.55 4.54
CA GLY A 186 -14.43 -12.60 3.88
C GLY A 186 -14.56 -12.79 2.37
N LEU A 187 -14.05 -13.90 1.80
CA LEU A 187 -14.28 -14.26 0.41
C LEU A 187 -15.64 -14.93 0.24
N GLU A 188 -16.33 -14.55 -0.82
CA GLU A 188 -17.60 -15.12 -1.26
C GLU A 188 -17.50 -15.68 -2.67
N GLN A 189 -18.41 -16.60 -3.04
CA GLN A 189 -18.37 -17.29 -4.34
C GLN A 189 -18.44 -16.32 -5.51
N ASP A 190 -19.22 -15.25 -5.40
CA ASP A 190 -19.36 -14.26 -6.47
C ASP A 190 -18.06 -13.46 -6.70
N GLN A 191 -17.28 -13.20 -5.64
CA GLN A 191 -15.96 -12.57 -5.77
C GLN A 191 -14.98 -13.50 -6.49
N ILE A 192 -14.96 -14.79 -6.12
CA ILE A 192 -14.12 -15.82 -6.75
C ILE A 192 -14.49 -16.03 -8.22
N ALA A 193 -15.77 -15.95 -8.56
CA ALA A 193 -16.25 -16.07 -9.95
C ALA A 193 -15.75 -14.93 -10.86
N LEU A 194 -15.39 -13.77 -10.28
CA LEU A 194 -14.82 -12.62 -11.01
C LEU A 194 -13.29 -12.69 -11.15
N ALA A 195 -12.62 -13.49 -10.32
CA ALA A 195 -11.16 -13.61 -10.31
C ALA A 195 -10.66 -14.63 -11.33
N CYS A 196 -9.36 -14.59 -11.61
CA CYS A 196 -8.65 -15.54 -12.44
C CYS A 196 -7.72 -16.42 -11.59
N GLY A 197 -8.07 -17.67 -11.40
CA GLY A 197 -7.25 -18.69 -10.75
C GLY A 197 -6.97 -19.87 -11.68
N ASP A 198 -6.36 -20.90 -11.15
CA ASP A 198 -6.09 -22.16 -11.83
C ASP A 198 -6.30 -23.38 -10.91
N ASP A 199 -5.94 -24.58 -11.37
CA ASP A 199 -6.06 -25.83 -10.64
C ASP A 199 -5.13 -25.94 -9.42
N ARG A 200 -4.15 -25.05 -9.28
CA ARG A 200 -3.23 -24.95 -8.15
C ARG A 200 -3.70 -23.95 -7.09
N THR A 201 -4.70 -23.13 -7.42
CA THR A 201 -5.27 -22.14 -6.48
C THR A 201 -6.06 -22.85 -5.39
N GLN A 202 -5.71 -22.62 -4.14
CA GLN A 202 -6.39 -23.22 -3.00
C GLN A 202 -7.41 -22.21 -2.44
N LEU A 203 -8.67 -22.61 -2.38
CA LEU A 203 -9.76 -21.78 -1.87
C LEU A 203 -10.09 -22.11 -0.42
N PRO A 204 -10.66 -21.17 0.35
CA PRO A 204 -11.27 -21.44 1.65
C PRO A 204 -12.34 -22.54 1.60
N GLU A 205 -12.55 -23.21 2.73
CA GLU A 205 -13.61 -24.22 2.86
C GLU A 205 -14.99 -23.66 2.44
N GLY A 206 -15.72 -24.43 1.67
CA GLY A 206 -17.06 -24.09 1.19
C GLY A 206 -17.10 -23.34 -0.15
N LEU A 207 -16.00 -22.77 -0.63
CA LEU A 207 -15.92 -22.16 -1.96
C LEU A 207 -15.51 -23.18 -3.03
N LYS A 208 -16.00 -22.96 -4.25
CA LYS A 208 -15.76 -23.86 -5.38
C LYS A 208 -14.99 -23.14 -6.48
N THR A 209 -14.10 -23.88 -7.15
CA THR A 209 -13.40 -23.42 -8.35
C THR A 209 -14.41 -23.07 -9.44
N PRO A 210 -14.40 -21.84 -9.97
CA PRO A 210 -15.29 -21.45 -11.06
C PRO A 210 -14.99 -22.23 -12.36
N PRO A 211 -16.00 -22.57 -13.16
CA PRO A 211 -15.80 -23.26 -14.45
C PRO A 211 -15.09 -22.37 -15.49
N SER A 212 -14.98 -21.07 -15.24
CA SER A 212 -14.27 -20.10 -16.08
C SER A 212 -12.75 -20.11 -15.87
N TRP A 213 -12.23 -20.89 -14.92
CA TRP A 213 -10.80 -21.00 -14.70
C TRP A 213 -10.17 -22.12 -15.54
N PRO A 214 -8.90 -21.94 -16.04
CA PRO A 214 -8.13 -20.69 -16.00
C PRO A 214 -8.70 -19.63 -16.95
N CYS A 215 -8.47 -18.34 -16.62
CA CYS A 215 -8.81 -17.28 -17.56
C CYS A 215 -7.89 -17.31 -18.78
N GLU A 216 -8.43 -16.93 -19.95
CA GLU A 216 -7.61 -16.72 -21.15
C GLU A 216 -6.64 -15.54 -20.93
N ASP A 217 -5.44 -15.64 -21.49
CA ASP A 217 -4.47 -14.52 -21.46
C ASP A 217 -4.97 -13.39 -22.38
N GLU A 218 -5.13 -12.17 -21.83
CA GLU A 218 -5.47 -10.94 -22.56
C GLU A 218 -4.20 -10.24 -23.10
#